data_78e782446f95530b7f391d64fa7cf9a8
#
_entry.id   78e782446f95530b7f391d64fa7cf9a8
#
_cell.length_a   1.000
_cell.length_b   1.000
_cell.length_c   1.000
_cell.angle_alpha   90.00
_cell.angle_beta   90.00
_cell.angle_gamma   90.00
#
_symmetry.space_group_name_H-M   'P 1'
#
loop_
_entity.id
_entity.type
_entity.pdbx_description
1 polymer ?
#
loop_
_entity_poly.entity_id
_entity_poly.type
_entity_poly.pdbx_seq_one_letter_code
_entity_poly.pdbx_strand_id
1 'polypeptide(L)'
;SLFVVGDTKQSIYGFREADYRIMKEFETKSPFLSSGHSVKELTRNFRSRIKILDFNENVFKEKLLKSEYLDAAEKSGLTNYNQEVKDRGTDTGYMEVCMIDKSDNYNEKEKIRTIIREAVKRGYSYGDIAILTSKNENVIRVSAWLNEMDIPFVPYSSLDVRIRKITNEIVSLLNFLSSPLDDLAFATFCLGEILLKAIKKYDKADIDSSKIHSFFFNSRNNSPLYKSFQAEYPEIWECFFKSLFKSSGYLPLYDLVNEVLRIFMVFETFKDEEASLIKILEVIKDFEDKENNNIKDFLDYAGEPGQESEWDIDVPEGLNAVKVMTIHKAKGLGFPVVINLLYGEKLDRPAGYNVIRERDKNAKLLKLTRKIVENNPDLALAYDENKIKERINRLNSLYVGFTRAKNEMYVIGVKGAKDKFPFELLPVDEFKPSSKPGLVLQKPKKSESRFFTYHHRKMPKYHIHTGDIIHIEEKKRGEFIHRVLSYIECPFYENEKELEKEIKGTVEKVIHEMGESHSSEEIIEIIVKFLFNIEVKKYFLPTISRTIKNEQEFTDAMGNLLRMDRVIIDKDSVTVMDFKTGKREAEENNYKRQLQKYMKILKEIYPDKSINGVIAYVDLVEVSFVSL
;
A
#
# COMPACT_ATOMS: atom_id res chain seq x y z
N SER A 1 17.01 -11.45 -20.78
CA SER A 1 17.04 -12.70 -19.97
C SER A 1 16.08 -12.59 -18.81
N LEU A 2 15.37 -13.66 -18.50
CA LEU A 2 14.45 -13.76 -17.37
C LEU A 2 15.12 -14.63 -16.30
N PHE A 3 15.13 -14.16 -15.04
CA PHE A 3 15.58 -14.91 -13.87
C PHE A 3 14.42 -15.00 -12.88
N VAL A 4 14.01 -16.23 -12.55
CA VAL A 4 12.86 -16.49 -11.66
C VAL A 4 13.34 -17.34 -10.50
N VAL A 5 12.98 -16.94 -9.27
CA VAL A 5 13.21 -17.71 -8.05
C VAL A 5 11.87 -17.89 -7.33
N GLY A 6 11.55 -19.12 -6.97
CA GLY A 6 10.31 -19.41 -6.26
C GLY A 6 10.27 -20.79 -5.65
N ASP A 7 9.21 -21.07 -4.89
CA ASP A 7 8.95 -22.35 -4.27
C ASP A 7 7.43 -22.63 -4.34
N THR A 8 7.03 -23.61 -5.16
CA THR A 8 5.62 -23.99 -5.34
C THR A 8 4.95 -24.42 -4.04
N LYS A 9 5.74 -24.99 -3.11
CA LYS A 9 5.30 -25.44 -1.79
C LYS A 9 4.91 -24.26 -0.86
N GLN A 10 5.33 -23.03 -1.20
CA GLN A 10 4.95 -21.81 -0.50
C GLN A 10 3.79 -21.05 -1.17
N SER A 11 3.13 -21.64 -2.16
CA SER A 11 1.95 -21.06 -2.78
C SER A 11 0.73 -21.24 -1.87
N ILE A 12 0.43 -20.22 -1.05
CA ILE A 12 -0.66 -20.21 -0.06
C ILE A 12 -1.72 -19.14 -0.35
N TYR A 13 -1.59 -18.39 -1.43
CA TYR A 13 -2.54 -17.36 -1.83
C TYR A 13 -3.50 -17.81 -2.94
N GLY A 14 -3.85 -19.09 -2.98
CA GLY A 14 -4.79 -19.62 -3.96
C GLY A 14 -6.18 -18.97 -3.90
N PHE A 15 -6.58 -18.47 -2.72
CA PHE A 15 -7.81 -17.70 -2.53
C PHE A 15 -7.76 -16.29 -3.17
N ARG A 16 -6.56 -15.85 -3.63
CA ARG A 16 -6.30 -14.61 -4.38
C ARG A 16 -5.91 -14.92 -5.81
N GLU A 17 -6.37 -16.04 -6.36
CA GLU A 17 -6.08 -16.50 -7.71
C GLU A 17 -4.59 -16.78 -8.02
N ALA A 18 -3.73 -16.85 -6.99
CA ALA A 18 -2.35 -17.27 -7.20
C ALA A 18 -2.28 -18.71 -7.68
N ASP A 19 -1.72 -18.91 -8.88
CA ASP A 19 -1.65 -20.22 -9.52
C ASP A 19 -0.22 -20.78 -9.49
N TYR A 20 0.01 -21.80 -8.65
CA TYR A 20 1.30 -22.49 -8.54
C TYR A 20 1.72 -23.19 -9.84
N ARG A 21 0.78 -23.47 -10.76
CA ARG A 21 1.05 -24.14 -12.05
C ARG A 21 1.94 -23.29 -12.94
N ILE A 22 1.85 -21.96 -12.87
CA ILE A 22 2.71 -21.04 -13.62
C ILE A 22 4.18 -21.30 -13.31
N MET A 23 4.54 -21.46 -12.03
CA MET A 23 5.92 -21.80 -11.64
C MET A 23 6.35 -23.16 -12.14
N LYS A 24 5.44 -24.17 -12.11
CA LYS A 24 5.73 -25.51 -12.66
C LYS A 24 5.92 -25.50 -14.17
N GLU A 25 5.21 -24.68 -14.89
CA GLU A 25 5.42 -24.52 -16.34
C GLU A 25 6.82 -23.98 -16.63
N PHE A 26 7.33 -23.02 -15.84
CA PHE A 26 8.69 -22.51 -15.98
C PHE A 26 9.78 -23.53 -15.62
N GLU A 27 9.48 -24.57 -14.87
CA GLU A 27 10.42 -25.68 -14.64
C GLU A 27 10.60 -26.54 -15.91
N THR A 28 9.59 -26.63 -16.75
CA THR A 28 9.57 -27.55 -17.91
C THR A 28 9.73 -26.85 -19.25
N LYS A 29 9.31 -25.59 -19.36
CA LYS A 29 9.27 -24.83 -20.61
C LYS A 29 9.83 -23.42 -20.44
N SER A 30 10.72 -23.02 -21.36
CA SER A 30 11.12 -21.63 -21.46
C SER A 30 9.99 -20.79 -22.03
N PRO A 31 9.64 -19.63 -21.46
CA PRO A 31 8.72 -18.68 -22.07
C PRO A 31 9.30 -18.03 -23.34
N PHE A 32 10.62 -18.16 -23.56
CA PHE A 32 11.32 -17.62 -24.73
C PHE A 32 11.87 -18.76 -25.58
N LEU A 33 11.28 -19.00 -26.73
CA LEU A 33 11.65 -20.10 -27.64
C LEU A 33 13.10 -20.02 -28.15
N SER A 34 13.68 -18.82 -28.19
CA SER A 34 15.03 -18.56 -28.71
C SER A 34 16.12 -18.57 -27.64
N SER A 35 15.78 -18.77 -26.36
CA SER A 35 16.74 -18.71 -25.24
C SER A 35 16.99 -20.07 -24.62
N GLY A 36 18.22 -20.28 -24.11
CA GLY A 36 18.53 -21.44 -23.29
C GLY A 36 17.68 -21.44 -22.00
N HIS A 37 17.31 -22.63 -21.52
CA HIS A 37 16.56 -22.83 -20.28
C HIS A 37 17.40 -23.67 -19.32
N SER A 38 17.51 -23.22 -18.08
CA SER A 38 18.25 -23.93 -17.03
C SER A 38 17.51 -23.78 -15.70
N VAL A 39 17.25 -24.92 -15.06
CA VAL A 39 16.64 -24.98 -13.73
C VAL A 39 17.70 -25.47 -12.73
N LYS A 40 17.80 -24.78 -11.59
CA LYS A 40 18.69 -25.17 -10.49
C LYS A 40 17.88 -25.29 -9.21
N GLU A 41 17.97 -26.42 -8.55
CA GLU A 41 17.38 -26.64 -7.24
C GLU A 41 18.32 -26.14 -6.13
N LEU A 42 17.72 -25.45 -5.14
CA LEU A 42 18.42 -25.01 -3.93
C LEU A 42 18.11 -26.00 -2.81
N THR A 43 18.98 -26.98 -2.60
CA THR A 43 18.78 -28.04 -1.60
C THR A 43 19.25 -27.66 -0.21
N ARG A 44 20.21 -26.73 -0.08
CA ARG A 44 20.82 -26.39 1.20
C ARG A 44 19.99 -25.41 2.01
N ASN A 45 19.60 -25.80 3.21
CA ASN A 45 18.85 -24.97 4.16
C ASN A 45 19.81 -24.21 5.09
N PHE A 46 19.66 -22.89 5.13
CA PHE A 46 20.45 -21.98 5.97
C PHE A 46 19.66 -21.41 7.15
N ARG A 47 18.37 -21.73 7.25
CA ARG A 47 17.46 -21.13 8.22
C ARG A 47 17.31 -21.98 9.48
N SER A 48 16.99 -23.24 9.31
CA SER A 48 16.50 -24.10 10.40
C SER A 48 17.55 -25.09 10.89
N ARG A 49 17.49 -25.42 12.18
CA ARG A 49 18.31 -26.46 12.79
C ARG A 49 17.85 -27.86 12.42
N ILE A 50 18.71 -28.85 12.63
CA ILE A 50 18.56 -30.25 12.18
C ILE A 50 17.22 -30.86 12.63
N LYS A 51 16.88 -30.81 13.93
CA LYS A 51 15.64 -31.42 14.46
C LYS A 51 14.37 -30.88 13.82
N ILE A 52 14.37 -29.61 13.39
CA ILE A 52 13.26 -28.99 12.67
C ILE A 52 13.17 -29.54 11.26
N LEU A 53 14.31 -29.75 10.60
CA LEU A 53 14.36 -30.34 9.25
C LEU A 53 13.95 -31.80 9.28
N ASP A 54 14.41 -32.59 10.27
CA ASP A 54 14.02 -33.99 10.48
C ASP A 54 12.49 -34.11 10.69
N PHE A 55 11.91 -33.20 11.49
CA PHE A 55 10.46 -33.17 11.66
C PHE A 55 9.74 -32.87 10.33
N ASN A 56 10.21 -31.87 9.59
CA ASN A 56 9.61 -31.52 8.30
C ASN A 56 9.74 -32.66 7.28
N GLU A 57 10.88 -33.35 7.26
CA GLU A 57 11.09 -34.51 6.40
C GLU A 57 10.12 -35.64 6.77
N ASN A 58 9.96 -35.94 8.06
CA ASN A 58 9.02 -36.94 8.52
C ASN A 58 7.58 -36.60 8.12
N VAL A 59 7.14 -35.35 8.32
CA VAL A 59 5.79 -34.92 7.92
C VAL A 59 5.59 -34.99 6.40
N PHE A 60 6.46 -34.36 5.63
CA PHE A 60 6.22 -34.15 4.19
C PHE A 60 6.71 -35.29 3.31
N LYS A 61 7.66 -36.10 3.75
CA LYS A 61 8.19 -37.20 2.99
C LYS A 61 7.70 -38.56 3.46
N GLU A 62 7.49 -38.76 4.77
CA GLU A 62 7.07 -40.06 5.28
C GLU A 62 5.56 -40.17 5.53
N LYS A 63 5.00 -39.25 6.35
CA LYS A 63 3.57 -39.33 6.73
C LYS A 63 2.66 -38.93 5.58
N LEU A 64 3.04 -37.90 4.82
CA LEU A 64 2.23 -37.38 3.70
C LEU A 64 2.12 -38.39 2.55
N LEU A 65 3.20 -39.14 2.24
CA LEU A 65 3.17 -40.19 1.21
C LEU A 65 2.23 -41.35 1.54
N LYS A 66 1.94 -41.58 2.81
CA LYS A 66 1.04 -42.65 3.29
C LYS A 66 -0.39 -42.14 3.57
N SER A 67 -0.66 -40.85 3.29
CA SER A 67 -1.92 -40.21 3.61
C SER A 67 -2.88 -40.15 2.42
N GLU A 68 -4.15 -39.83 2.70
CA GLU A 68 -5.16 -39.57 1.67
C GLU A 68 -4.93 -38.25 0.88
N TYR A 69 -3.83 -37.52 1.17
CA TYR A 69 -3.47 -36.24 0.56
C TYR A 69 -2.34 -36.34 -0.47
N LEU A 70 -1.92 -37.55 -0.83
CA LEU A 70 -0.80 -37.80 -1.74
C LEU A 70 -0.98 -37.07 -3.08
N ASP A 71 -2.15 -37.15 -3.69
CA ASP A 71 -2.48 -36.49 -4.95
C ASP A 71 -2.25 -34.95 -4.89
N ALA A 72 -2.71 -34.31 -3.82
CA ALA A 72 -2.50 -32.89 -3.60
C ALA A 72 -1.01 -32.56 -3.32
N ALA A 73 -0.29 -33.43 -2.62
CA ALA A 73 1.12 -33.29 -2.32
C ALA A 73 2.00 -33.38 -3.56
N GLU A 74 1.72 -34.31 -4.47
CA GLU A 74 2.42 -34.45 -5.75
C GLU A 74 2.20 -33.22 -6.64
N LYS A 75 0.95 -32.75 -6.73
CA LYS A 75 0.64 -31.55 -7.50
C LYS A 75 1.29 -30.29 -6.96
N SER A 76 1.43 -30.14 -5.65
CA SER A 76 2.12 -29.01 -5.03
C SER A 76 3.65 -29.11 -5.09
N GLY A 77 4.21 -30.30 -5.30
CA GLY A 77 5.64 -30.58 -5.24
C GLY A 77 6.16 -30.85 -3.82
N LEU A 78 5.29 -31.05 -2.83
CA LEU A 78 5.65 -31.37 -1.45
C LEU A 78 6.34 -32.73 -1.31
N THR A 79 6.05 -33.70 -2.20
CA THR A 79 6.69 -35.00 -2.24
C THR A 79 8.19 -34.91 -2.57
N ASN A 80 8.62 -33.83 -3.22
CA ASN A 80 10.02 -33.57 -3.54
C ASN A 80 10.71 -32.75 -2.41
N TYR A 81 10.41 -33.05 -1.16
CA TYR A 81 11.07 -32.42 -0.03
C TYR A 81 12.51 -32.94 0.07
N ASN A 82 13.48 -32.05 -0.19
CA ASN A 82 14.91 -32.32 -0.06
C ASN A 82 15.61 -31.08 0.50
N GLN A 83 16.02 -31.16 1.78
CA GLN A 83 16.64 -30.06 2.48
C GLN A 83 17.91 -30.54 3.19
N GLU A 84 19.05 -30.15 2.67
CA GLU A 84 20.35 -30.44 3.26
C GLU A 84 20.73 -29.41 4.33
N VAL A 85 21.31 -29.88 5.42
CA VAL A 85 21.78 -29.02 6.50
C VAL A 85 23.11 -28.37 6.12
N LYS A 86 23.27 -27.08 6.34
CA LYS A 86 24.49 -26.34 6.08
C LYS A 86 25.64 -26.80 6.97
N ASP A 87 25.37 -27.04 8.25
CA ASP A 87 26.36 -27.33 9.29
C ASP A 87 25.79 -28.31 10.30
N ARG A 88 26.48 -29.44 10.51
CA ARG A 88 26.13 -30.43 11.53
C ARG A 88 26.82 -30.11 12.87
N GLY A 89 26.82 -28.81 13.25
CA GLY A 89 27.37 -28.39 14.54
C GLY A 89 26.60 -29.00 15.74
N THR A 90 27.13 -28.78 16.94
CA THR A 90 26.57 -29.32 18.19
C THR A 90 25.17 -28.84 18.52
N ASP A 91 24.75 -27.70 17.98
CA ASP A 91 23.40 -27.14 18.18
C ASP A 91 22.38 -27.73 17.17
N THR A 92 21.72 -28.79 17.61
CA THR A 92 20.72 -29.52 16.79
C THR A 92 19.35 -28.85 16.77
N GLY A 93 19.10 -27.82 17.61
CA GLY A 93 17.78 -27.20 17.79
C GLY A 93 16.83 -28.05 18.65
N TYR A 94 15.57 -27.61 18.73
CA TYR A 94 14.53 -28.30 19.49
C TYR A 94 13.23 -28.39 18.72
N MET A 95 12.58 -29.54 18.84
CA MET A 95 11.27 -29.81 18.27
C MET A 95 10.38 -30.58 19.25
N GLU A 96 9.15 -30.13 19.44
CA GLU A 96 8.17 -30.78 20.31
C GLU A 96 6.77 -30.74 19.69
N VAL A 97 6.09 -31.89 19.70
CA VAL A 97 4.68 -32.01 19.33
C VAL A 97 3.87 -32.31 20.59
N CYS A 98 2.87 -31.51 20.88
CA CYS A 98 1.94 -31.67 21.98
C CYS A 98 0.51 -31.76 21.45
N MET A 99 -0.18 -32.87 21.74
CA MET A 99 -1.60 -33.03 21.40
C MET A 99 -2.44 -32.79 22.64
N ILE A 100 -3.46 -31.95 22.48
CA ILE A 100 -4.44 -31.60 23.51
C ILE A 100 -5.80 -32.06 23.02
N ASP A 101 -6.52 -32.85 23.83
CA ASP A 101 -7.89 -33.19 23.52
C ASP A 101 -8.80 -32.00 23.88
N LYS A 102 -9.68 -31.63 22.96
CA LYS A 102 -10.60 -30.51 23.13
C LYS A 102 -11.59 -30.70 24.30
N SER A 103 -11.78 -31.97 24.73
CA SER A 103 -12.60 -32.33 25.89
C SER A 103 -11.89 -32.12 27.22
N ASP A 104 -10.56 -32.02 27.25
CA ASP A 104 -9.79 -31.88 28.47
C ASP A 104 -9.85 -30.45 29.02
N ASN A 105 -9.90 -30.32 30.33
CA ASN A 105 -9.81 -29.03 31.03
C ASN A 105 -8.41 -28.37 30.88
N TYR A 106 -7.43 -29.10 30.35
CA TYR A 106 -6.11 -28.59 30.05
C TYR A 106 -6.17 -27.82 28.75
N ASN A 107 -6.13 -26.52 28.87
CA ASN A 107 -6.25 -25.62 27.72
C ASN A 107 -4.88 -25.27 27.11
N GLU A 108 -4.88 -25.03 25.85
CA GLU A 108 -3.72 -24.61 25.07
C GLU A 108 -3.04 -23.34 25.62
N LYS A 109 -3.77 -22.53 26.37
CA LYS A 109 -3.29 -21.31 27.05
C LYS A 109 -2.12 -21.60 28.00
N GLU A 110 -2.28 -22.61 28.90
CA GLU A 110 -1.24 -22.95 29.89
C GLU A 110 0.01 -23.57 29.19
N LYS A 111 -0.18 -24.31 28.11
CA LYS A 111 0.94 -24.85 27.33
C LYS A 111 1.74 -23.72 26.67
N ILE A 112 1.07 -22.76 26.05
CA ILE A 112 1.72 -21.58 25.46
C ILE A 112 2.48 -20.79 26.53
N ARG A 113 1.86 -20.55 27.69
CA ARG A 113 2.48 -19.88 28.84
C ARG A 113 3.77 -20.57 29.28
N THR A 114 3.73 -21.89 29.39
CA THR A 114 4.86 -22.72 29.81
C THR A 114 6.00 -22.59 28.80
N ILE A 115 5.72 -22.75 27.51
CA ILE A 115 6.72 -22.64 26.44
C ILE A 115 7.39 -21.25 26.45
N ILE A 116 6.60 -20.17 26.51
CA ILE A 116 7.14 -18.81 26.53
C ILE A 116 8.05 -18.60 27.75
N ARG A 117 7.58 -18.97 28.94
CA ARG A 117 8.36 -18.80 30.18
C ARG A 117 9.68 -19.60 30.14
N GLU A 118 9.65 -20.82 29.62
CA GLU A 118 10.85 -21.63 29.46
C GLU A 118 11.80 -21.07 28.42
N ALA A 119 11.29 -20.57 27.29
CA ALA A 119 12.10 -19.92 26.28
C ALA A 119 12.81 -18.67 26.84
N VAL A 120 12.08 -17.82 27.57
CA VAL A 120 12.65 -16.62 28.22
C VAL A 120 13.69 -17.01 29.28
N LYS A 121 13.46 -18.06 30.09
CA LYS A 121 14.45 -18.56 31.04
C LYS A 121 15.73 -19.05 30.37
N ARG A 122 15.66 -19.55 29.13
CA ARG A 122 16.82 -19.96 28.32
C ARG A 122 17.51 -18.80 27.59
N GLY A 123 17.05 -17.55 27.78
CA GLY A 123 17.68 -16.35 27.23
C GLY A 123 17.09 -15.82 25.92
N TYR A 124 15.98 -16.38 25.44
CA TYR A 124 15.23 -15.76 24.34
C TYR A 124 14.48 -14.51 24.84
N SER A 125 14.42 -13.49 24.01
CA SER A 125 13.55 -12.34 24.24
C SER A 125 12.12 -12.64 23.79
N TYR A 126 11.12 -11.89 24.26
CA TYR A 126 9.77 -12.00 23.73
C TYR A 126 9.72 -11.76 22.22
N GLY A 127 10.53 -10.84 21.71
CA GLY A 127 10.64 -10.55 20.26
C GLY A 127 11.19 -11.69 19.41
N ASP A 128 11.83 -12.72 20.04
CA ASP A 128 12.30 -13.92 19.36
C ASP A 128 11.21 -14.98 19.14
N ILE A 129 10.05 -14.82 19.79
CA ILE A 129 8.97 -15.82 19.83
C ILE A 129 7.84 -15.40 18.89
N ALA A 130 7.40 -16.32 18.02
CA ALA A 130 6.22 -16.16 17.19
C ALA A 130 5.20 -17.26 17.44
N ILE A 131 3.92 -16.90 17.53
CA ILE A 131 2.79 -17.82 17.61
C ILE A 131 2.03 -17.75 16.29
N LEU A 132 1.95 -18.88 15.59
CA LEU A 132 1.32 -18.99 14.28
C LEU A 132 0.02 -19.75 14.36
N THR A 133 -1.03 -19.25 13.74
CA THR A 133 -2.35 -19.88 13.66
C THR A 133 -2.88 -19.85 12.23
N SER A 134 -3.89 -20.68 11.92
CA SER A 134 -4.50 -20.68 10.58
C SER A 134 -5.54 -19.57 10.37
N LYS A 135 -6.13 -19.03 11.44
CA LYS A 135 -7.26 -18.08 11.37
C LYS A 135 -7.08 -16.85 12.26
N ASN A 136 -7.60 -15.70 11.81
CA ASN A 136 -7.58 -14.45 12.59
C ASN A 136 -8.33 -14.56 13.93
N GLU A 137 -9.42 -15.31 14.01
CA GLU A 137 -10.12 -15.58 15.29
C GLU A 137 -9.18 -16.12 16.37
N ASN A 138 -8.26 -17.02 15.97
CA ASN A 138 -7.30 -17.61 16.89
C ASN A 138 -6.20 -16.62 17.28
N VAL A 139 -5.81 -15.71 16.38
CA VAL A 139 -4.88 -14.61 16.73
C VAL A 139 -5.49 -13.74 17.82
N ILE A 140 -6.76 -13.33 17.67
CA ILE A 140 -7.48 -12.55 18.69
C ILE A 140 -7.54 -13.30 20.01
N ARG A 141 -7.88 -14.60 20.00
CA ARG A 141 -7.95 -15.45 21.18
C ARG A 141 -6.61 -15.56 21.91
N VAL A 142 -5.53 -15.84 21.16
CA VAL A 142 -4.17 -15.90 21.73
C VAL A 142 -3.75 -14.55 22.29
N SER A 143 -4.07 -13.46 21.61
CA SER A 143 -3.79 -12.11 22.09
C SER A 143 -4.47 -11.81 23.43
N ALA A 144 -5.74 -12.22 23.59
CA ALA A 144 -6.44 -12.09 24.85
C ALA A 144 -5.76 -12.91 25.97
N TRP A 145 -5.31 -14.13 25.67
CA TRP A 145 -4.58 -14.94 26.66
C TRP A 145 -3.25 -14.31 27.07
N LEU A 146 -2.47 -13.76 26.12
CA LEU A 146 -1.20 -13.10 26.43
C LEU A 146 -1.41 -11.83 27.26
N ASN A 147 -2.47 -11.08 26.98
CA ASN A 147 -2.86 -9.93 27.77
C ASN A 147 -3.23 -10.33 29.22
N GLU A 148 -4.03 -11.37 29.42
CA GLU A 148 -4.36 -11.89 30.75
C GLU A 148 -3.14 -12.42 31.54
N MET A 149 -2.05 -12.76 30.83
CA MET A 149 -0.80 -13.24 31.42
C MET A 149 0.26 -12.16 31.62
N ASP A 150 -0.05 -10.89 31.30
CA ASP A 150 0.88 -9.76 31.28
C ASP A 150 2.13 -10.00 30.41
N ILE A 151 1.96 -10.73 29.28
CA ILE A 151 3.03 -10.99 28.34
C ILE A 151 2.91 -9.98 27.18
N PRO A 152 3.94 -9.17 26.91
CA PRO A 152 3.89 -8.22 25.81
C PRO A 152 3.78 -8.93 24.45
N PHE A 153 2.86 -8.48 23.59
CA PHE A 153 2.60 -9.09 22.30
C PHE A 153 2.20 -8.07 21.23
N VAL A 154 2.37 -8.45 19.97
CA VAL A 154 1.91 -7.72 18.80
C VAL A 154 1.03 -8.62 17.94
N PRO A 155 -0.26 -8.30 17.79
CA PRO A 155 -1.18 -9.08 16.96
C PRO A 155 -1.17 -8.56 15.51
N TYR A 156 -0.42 -9.19 14.64
CA TYR A 156 -0.29 -8.77 13.24
C TYR A 156 -1.59 -8.81 12.41
N SER A 157 -2.61 -9.54 12.87
CA SER A 157 -3.91 -9.57 12.18
C SER A 157 -4.76 -8.33 12.40
N SER A 158 -4.45 -7.53 13.43
CA SER A 158 -5.17 -6.31 13.78
C SER A 158 -4.41 -5.03 13.39
N LEU A 159 -3.31 -5.16 12.64
CA LEU A 159 -2.53 -4.03 12.15
C LEU A 159 -3.13 -3.38 10.90
N ASP A 160 -3.93 -4.09 10.14
CA ASP A 160 -4.64 -3.55 8.97
C ASP A 160 -5.63 -2.46 9.41
N VAL A 161 -5.34 -1.23 8.99
CA VAL A 161 -6.15 -0.07 9.40
C VAL A 161 -7.55 -0.08 8.78
N ARG A 162 -7.77 -0.81 7.68
CA ARG A 162 -9.09 -0.90 7.03
C ARG A 162 -10.17 -1.51 7.91
N ILE A 163 -9.79 -2.37 8.88
CA ILE A 163 -10.74 -2.97 9.82
C ILE A 163 -11.11 -2.03 10.98
N ARG A 164 -10.42 -0.90 11.10
CA ARG A 164 -10.67 0.08 12.16
C ARG A 164 -11.94 0.88 11.89
N LYS A 165 -12.69 1.11 12.95
CA LYS A 165 -13.95 1.87 12.86
C LYS A 165 -13.72 3.27 12.31
N ILE A 166 -12.67 3.95 12.80
CA ILE A 166 -12.33 5.31 12.36
C ILE A 166 -12.00 5.37 10.87
N THR A 167 -11.28 4.38 10.34
CA THR A 167 -10.99 4.29 8.91
C THR A 167 -12.25 4.10 8.09
N ASN A 168 -13.15 3.22 8.54
CA ASN A 168 -14.42 2.99 7.86
C ASN A 168 -15.30 4.24 7.84
N GLU A 169 -15.27 5.06 8.89
CA GLU A 169 -15.98 6.34 8.92
C GLU A 169 -15.39 7.33 7.90
N ILE A 170 -14.04 7.43 7.83
CA ILE A 170 -13.36 8.29 6.83
C ILE A 170 -13.68 7.80 5.40
N VAL A 171 -13.58 6.51 5.14
CA VAL A 171 -13.93 5.91 3.84
C VAL A 171 -15.39 6.16 3.48
N SER A 172 -16.31 6.09 4.46
CA SER A 172 -17.72 6.40 4.23
C SER A 172 -17.92 7.88 3.85
N LEU A 173 -17.20 8.81 4.49
CA LEU A 173 -17.22 10.21 4.09
C LEU A 173 -16.69 10.41 2.66
N LEU A 174 -15.59 9.76 2.30
CA LEU A 174 -15.03 9.82 0.95
C LEU A 174 -15.99 9.24 -0.10
N ASN A 175 -16.68 8.14 0.21
CA ASN A 175 -17.75 7.60 -0.66
C ASN A 175 -18.84 8.63 -0.88
N PHE A 176 -19.31 9.28 0.18
CA PHE A 176 -20.31 10.35 0.06
C PHE A 176 -19.78 11.53 -0.77
N LEU A 177 -18.55 11.98 -0.54
CA LEU A 177 -17.96 13.10 -1.31
C LEU A 177 -17.75 12.74 -2.79
N SER A 178 -17.45 11.46 -3.10
CA SER A 178 -17.37 10.96 -4.47
C SER A 178 -18.74 10.81 -5.13
N SER A 179 -19.76 10.40 -4.36
CA SER A 179 -21.13 10.20 -4.85
C SER A 179 -22.15 10.69 -3.82
N PRO A 180 -22.58 11.97 -3.89
CA PRO A 180 -23.51 12.54 -2.92
C PRO A 180 -24.91 11.88 -2.87
N LEU A 181 -25.20 11.00 -3.83
CA LEU A 181 -26.44 10.21 -3.85
C LEU A 181 -26.31 8.90 -3.04
N ASP A 182 -25.13 8.61 -2.50
CA ASP A 182 -24.92 7.47 -1.59
C ASP A 182 -25.41 7.82 -0.18
N ASP A 183 -26.72 7.66 0.01
CA ASP A 183 -27.41 7.92 1.28
C ASP A 183 -26.90 7.01 2.41
N LEU A 184 -26.44 5.78 2.09
CA LEU A 184 -25.89 4.86 3.07
C LEU A 184 -24.52 5.33 3.58
N ALA A 185 -23.64 5.75 2.68
CA ALA A 185 -22.33 6.28 3.03
C ALA A 185 -22.47 7.55 3.89
N PHE A 186 -23.36 8.46 3.50
CA PHE A 186 -23.65 9.66 4.27
C PHE A 186 -24.18 9.35 5.68
N ALA A 187 -25.18 8.47 5.78
CA ALA A 187 -25.74 8.07 7.07
C ALA A 187 -24.71 7.36 7.94
N THR A 188 -23.88 6.48 7.37
CA THR A 188 -22.82 5.76 8.08
C THR A 188 -21.83 6.73 8.71
N PHE A 189 -21.39 7.73 7.99
CA PHE A 189 -20.49 8.76 8.53
C PHE A 189 -21.17 9.60 9.61
N CYS A 190 -22.39 10.08 9.35
CA CYS A 190 -23.12 10.97 10.28
C CYS A 190 -23.50 10.28 11.61
N LEU A 191 -23.69 8.97 11.60
CA LEU A 191 -23.94 8.16 12.80
C LEU A 191 -22.64 7.66 13.44
N GLY A 192 -21.51 7.96 12.82
CA GLY A 192 -20.18 7.62 13.32
C GLY A 192 -19.70 8.50 14.47
N GLU A 193 -18.64 8.08 15.10
CA GLU A 193 -18.06 8.79 16.25
C GLU A 193 -17.34 10.07 15.85
N ILE A 194 -16.85 10.17 14.61
CA ILE A 194 -16.11 11.35 14.14
C ILE A 194 -17.00 12.58 14.19
N LEU A 195 -18.16 12.54 13.52
CA LEU A 195 -19.08 13.66 13.51
C LEU A 195 -19.68 13.92 14.89
N LEU A 196 -20.16 12.88 15.57
CA LEU A 196 -20.84 13.03 16.86
C LEU A 196 -19.92 13.64 17.94
N LYS A 197 -18.66 13.26 17.98
CA LYS A 197 -17.67 13.86 18.90
C LYS A 197 -17.28 15.28 18.48
N ALA A 198 -17.19 15.55 17.17
CA ALA A 198 -16.90 16.90 16.66
C ALA A 198 -18.01 17.88 17.03
N ILE A 199 -19.28 17.51 16.83
CA ILE A 199 -20.43 18.32 17.21
C ILE A 199 -20.41 18.62 18.71
N LYS A 200 -20.19 17.59 19.54
CA LYS A 200 -20.13 17.73 21.00
C LYS A 200 -19.01 18.67 21.46
N LYS A 201 -17.88 18.72 20.75
CA LYS A 201 -16.74 19.57 21.05
C LYS A 201 -16.96 21.02 20.59
N TYR A 202 -17.81 21.22 19.61
CA TYR A 202 -18.08 22.55 19.02
C TYR A 202 -19.00 23.44 19.88
N ASP A 203 -19.57 22.91 20.96
CA ASP A 203 -20.30 23.55 22.08
C ASP A 203 -21.41 24.59 21.72
N LYS A 204 -21.80 24.67 20.46
CA LYS A 204 -22.85 25.62 20.01
C LYS A 204 -24.19 24.95 19.67
N ALA A 205 -24.24 23.65 19.57
CA ALA A 205 -25.44 22.93 19.18
C ALA A 205 -25.94 22.09 20.36
N ASP A 206 -27.08 22.40 20.90
CA ASP A 206 -27.86 21.55 21.83
C ASP A 206 -28.43 20.32 21.08
N ILE A 207 -27.53 19.69 20.27
CA ILE A 207 -27.86 18.56 19.40
C ILE A 207 -27.29 17.31 20.04
N ASP A 208 -28.17 16.58 20.71
CA ASP A 208 -27.87 15.25 21.23
C ASP A 208 -27.79 14.23 20.08
N SER A 209 -26.89 13.26 20.22
CA SER A 209 -26.74 12.12 19.28
C SER A 209 -28.07 11.40 18.99
N SER A 210 -28.98 11.36 19.97
CA SER A 210 -30.32 10.78 19.81
C SER A 210 -31.16 11.50 18.77
N LYS A 211 -31.04 12.82 18.63
CA LYS A 211 -31.75 13.63 17.61
C LYS A 211 -31.25 13.27 16.20
N ILE A 212 -29.94 13.10 16.01
CA ILE A 212 -29.38 12.70 14.73
C ILE A 212 -29.82 11.28 14.34
N HIS A 213 -29.79 10.35 15.29
CA HIS A 213 -30.32 8.99 15.06
C HIS A 213 -31.80 9.00 14.66
N SER A 214 -32.60 9.78 15.37
CA SER A 214 -34.05 9.92 15.09
C SER A 214 -34.30 10.56 13.71
N PHE A 215 -33.47 11.52 13.31
CA PHE A 215 -33.53 12.12 11.99
C PHE A 215 -33.32 11.07 10.89
N PHE A 216 -32.25 10.31 10.94
CA PHE A 216 -31.97 9.30 9.90
C PHE A 216 -33.02 8.19 9.87
N PHE A 217 -33.56 7.80 11.00
CA PHE A 217 -34.67 6.84 11.05
C PHE A 217 -35.93 7.36 10.37
N ASN A 218 -36.30 8.63 10.62
CA ASN A 218 -37.52 9.25 10.08
C ASN A 218 -37.37 9.62 8.61
N SER A 219 -36.17 10.04 8.19
CA SER A 219 -35.90 10.53 6.84
C SER A 219 -35.43 9.44 5.86
N ARG A 220 -35.45 8.16 6.25
CA ARG A 220 -34.94 7.03 5.45
C ARG A 220 -35.54 6.85 4.06
N ASN A 221 -36.73 7.45 3.82
CA ASN A 221 -37.41 7.40 2.53
C ASN A 221 -37.16 8.66 1.68
N ASN A 222 -36.42 9.65 2.21
CA ASN A 222 -36.11 10.90 1.52
C ASN A 222 -34.75 10.75 0.84
N SER A 223 -34.69 10.87 -0.47
CA SER A 223 -33.42 10.86 -1.22
C SER A 223 -33.31 12.12 -2.07
N PRO A 224 -32.14 12.78 -2.07
CA PRO A 224 -30.95 12.45 -1.33
C PRO A 224 -30.99 12.96 0.13
N LEU A 225 -30.56 12.09 1.07
CA LEU A 225 -30.61 12.36 2.52
C LEU A 225 -29.83 13.61 2.94
N TYR A 226 -28.69 13.90 2.28
CA TYR A 226 -27.87 15.05 2.64
C TYR A 226 -28.62 16.39 2.49
N LYS A 227 -29.54 16.50 1.52
CA LYS A 227 -30.36 17.73 1.36
C LYS A 227 -31.34 17.89 2.50
N SER A 228 -31.97 16.82 2.95
CA SER A 228 -32.85 16.84 4.11
C SER A 228 -32.08 17.18 5.38
N PHE A 229 -30.84 16.63 5.52
CA PHE A 229 -29.94 16.93 6.62
C PHE A 229 -29.48 18.40 6.61
N GLN A 230 -29.16 18.95 5.44
CA GLN A 230 -28.78 20.35 5.27
C GLN A 230 -29.91 21.29 5.66
N ALA A 231 -31.17 20.94 5.37
CA ALA A 231 -32.32 21.73 5.73
C ALA A 231 -32.63 21.67 7.23
N GLU A 232 -32.49 20.52 7.87
CA GLU A 232 -32.78 20.31 9.29
C GLU A 232 -31.64 20.81 10.20
N TYR A 233 -30.38 20.66 9.74
CA TYR A 233 -29.17 21.04 10.51
C TYR A 233 -28.26 21.98 9.70
N PRO A 234 -28.72 23.19 9.33
CA PRO A 234 -27.91 24.08 8.48
C PRO A 234 -26.59 24.51 9.12
N GLU A 235 -26.54 24.68 10.44
CA GLU A 235 -25.31 25.05 11.15
C GLU A 235 -24.26 23.95 11.10
N ILE A 236 -24.68 22.68 11.28
CA ILE A 236 -23.74 21.53 11.17
C ILE A 236 -23.23 21.42 9.75
N TRP A 237 -24.11 21.62 8.76
CA TRP A 237 -23.70 21.58 7.36
C TRP A 237 -22.68 22.67 7.02
N GLU A 238 -22.93 23.90 7.42
CA GLU A 238 -22.01 25.02 7.19
C GLU A 238 -20.64 24.79 7.84
N CYS A 239 -20.63 24.31 9.08
CA CYS A 239 -19.40 24.12 9.84
C CYS A 239 -18.54 22.94 9.36
N PHE A 240 -19.16 21.82 9.01
CA PHE A 240 -18.44 20.56 8.81
C PHE A 240 -18.43 20.05 7.36
N PHE A 241 -19.46 20.30 6.57
CA PHE A 241 -19.61 19.70 5.26
C PHE A 241 -19.43 20.65 4.09
N LYS A 242 -19.82 21.89 4.21
CA LYS A 242 -19.90 22.85 3.08
C LYS A 242 -18.55 23.04 2.38
N SER A 243 -17.47 23.22 3.14
CA SER A 243 -16.13 23.39 2.56
C SER A 243 -15.67 22.11 1.86
N LEU A 244 -15.80 20.95 2.50
CA LEU A 244 -15.43 19.65 1.93
C LEU A 244 -16.22 19.34 0.67
N PHE A 245 -17.52 19.61 0.69
CA PHE A 245 -18.40 19.38 -0.46
C PHE A 245 -18.02 20.25 -1.67
N LYS A 246 -17.54 21.46 -1.42
CA LYS A 246 -17.04 22.35 -2.48
C LYS A 246 -15.64 21.92 -2.97
N SER A 247 -14.82 21.40 -2.09
CA SER A 247 -13.42 21.09 -2.37
C SER A 247 -13.20 19.70 -2.94
N SER A 248 -14.16 18.78 -2.81
CA SER A 248 -14.02 17.37 -3.17
C SER A 248 -13.65 17.10 -4.64
N GLY A 249 -13.96 18.03 -5.55
CA GLY A 249 -13.60 17.92 -6.97
C GLY A 249 -12.29 18.61 -7.36
N TYR A 250 -11.67 19.36 -6.45
CA TYR A 250 -10.51 20.22 -6.76
C TYR A 250 -9.27 19.92 -5.95
N LEU A 251 -9.41 19.44 -4.71
CA LEU A 251 -8.26 19.10 -3.88
C LEU A 251 -7.71 17.72 -4.24
N PRO A 252 -6.36 17.55 -4.22
CA PRO A 252 -5.75 16.23 -4.17
C PRO A 252 -6.31 15.42 -3.00
N LEU A 253 -6.34 14.11 -3.13
CA LEU A 253 -6.95 13.24 -2.12
C LEU A 253 -6.28 13.39 -0.74
N TYR A 254 -4.95 13.48 -0.73
CA TYR A 254 -4.18 13.70 0.50
C TYR A 254 -4.59 14.99 1.21
N ASP A 255 -4.71 16.09 0.47
CA ASP A 255 -5.11 17.39 1.02
C ASP A 255 -6.57 17.36 1.49
N LEU A 256 -7.46 16.71 0.74
CA LEU A 256 -8.86 16.54 1.13
C LEU A 256 -9.00 15.77 2.43
N VAL A 257 -8.26 14.66 2.60
CA VAL A 257 -8.30 13.87 3.84
C VAL A 257 -7.69 14.65 5.01
N ASN A 258 -6.60 15.37 4.79
CA ASN A 258 -6.07 16.27 5.83
C ASN A 258 -7.09 17.33 6.26
N GLU A 259 -7.82 17.89 5.31
CA GLU A 259 -8.90 18.85 5.61
C GLU A 259 -10.02 18.20 6.42
N VAL A 260 -10.42 16.97 6.09
CA VAL A 260 -11.34 16.17 6.90
C VAL A 260 -10.82 16.01 8.33
N LEU A 261 -9.57 15.56 8.49
CA LEU A 261 -8.98 15.34 9.81
C LEU A 261 -8.93 16.64 10.63
N ARG A 262 -8.68 17.77 9.99
CA ARG A 262 -8.64 19.10 10.59
C ARG A 262 -10.02 19.59 11.00
N ILE A 263 -11.01 19.56 10.10
CA ILE A 263 -12.38 20.08 10.35
C ILE A 263 -13.04 19.31 11.51
N PHE A 264 -12.91 17.99 11.52
CA PHE A 264 -13.49 17.15 12.56
C PHE A 264 -12.58 16.98 13.78
N MET A 265 -11.42 17.64 13.83
CA MET A 265 -10.44 17.57 14.93
C MET A 265 -10.10 16.11 15.31
N VAL A 266 -9.88 15.25 14.30
CA VAL A 266 -9.81 13.81 14.48
C VAL A 266 -8.58 13.41 15.31
N PHE A 267 -7.40 13.95 15.03
CA PHE A 267 -6.17 13.67 15.80
C PHE A 267 -6.27 14.06 17.28
N GLU A 268 -6.95 15.16 17.56
CA GLU A 268 -7.13 15.63 18.94
C GLU A 268 -8.15 14.80 19.72
N THR A 269 -9.11 14.22 19.00
CA THR A 269 -10.24 13.50 19.59
C THR A 269 -9.96 12.01 19.74
N PHE A 270 -9.17 11.42 18.83
CA PHE A 270 -8.89 9.99 18.77
C PHE A 270 -7.40 9.70 18.91
N LYS A 271 -6.81 10.11 20.03
CA LYS A 271 -5.37 9.93 20.30
C LYS A 271 -4.91 8.47 20.26
N ASP A 272 -5.77 7.55 20.67
CA ASP A 272 -5.48 6.11 20.66
C ASP A 272 -5.42 5.52 19.24
N GLU A 273 -5.95 6.24 18.25
CA GLU A 273 -5.97 5.83 16.84
C GLU A 273 -4.95 6.62 15.97
N GLU A 274 -4.04 7.36 16.58
CA GLU A 274 -3.05 8.19 15.89
C GLU A 274 -2.23 7.38 14.87
N ALA A 275 -1.77 6.19 15.25
CA ALA A 275 -1.04 5.30 14.34
C ALA A 275 -1.88 4.86 13.13
N SER A 276 -3.19 4.64 13.32
CA SER A 276 -4.11 4.30 12.23
C SER A 276 -4.31 5.48 11.28
N LEU A 277 -4.43 6.68 11.82
CA LEU A 277 -4.61 7.91 11.03
C LEU A 277 -3.35 8.26 10.22
N ILE A 278 -2.17 8.13 10.82
CA ILE A 278 -0.89 8.33 10.11
C ILE A 278 -0.77 7.31 8.98
N LYS A 279 -1.10 6.02 9.24
CA LYS A 279 -1.02 4.97 8.21
C LYS A 279 -1.98 5.22 7.04
N ILE A 280 -3.19 5.72 7.29
CA ILE A 280 -4.12 6.09 6.22
C ILE A 280 -3.50 7.19 5.34
N LEU A 281 -2.93 8.23 5.95
CA LEU A 281 -2.28 9.31 5.21
C LEU A 281 -1.08 8.82 4.40
N GLU A 282 -0.28 7.91 4.94
CA GLU A 282 0.84 7.27 4.24
C GLU A 282 0.34 6.50 3.00
N VAL A 283 -0.69 5.65 3.18
CA VAL A 283 -1.27 4.88 2.08
C VAL A 283 -1.86 5.78 0.99
N ILE A 284 -2.52 6.86 1.37
CA ILE A 284 -3.05 7.84 0.40
C ILE A 284 -1.92 8.50 -0.37
N LYS A 285 -0.85 8.88 0.31
CA LYS A 285 0.31 9.49 -0.33
C LYS A 285 1.00 8.53 -1.30
N ASP A 286 1.20 7.28 -0.89
CA ASP A 286 1.78 6.24 -1.77
C ASP A 286 0.87 5.95 -2.98
N PHE A 287 -0.44 6.11 -2.81
CA PHE A 287 -1.40 5.98 -3.90
C PHE A 287 -1.29 7.14 -4.89
N GLU A 288 -1.18 8.38 -4.41
CA GLU A 288 -0.99 9.57 -5.25
C GLU A 288 0.36 9.55 -5.99
N ASP A 289 1.42 9.09 -5.34
CA ASP A 289 2.76 8.98 -5.95
C ASP A 289 2.78 8.00 -7.16
N LYS A 290 1.76 7.15 -7.29
CA LYS A 290 1.51 6.28 -8.46
C LYS A 290 0.68 6.94 -9.56
N GLU A 291 0.59 8.27 -9.57
CA GLU A 291 -0.17 9.11 -10.54
C GLU A 291 -1.70 8.97 -10.49
N ASN A 292 -2.25 8.53 -9.38
CA ASN A 292 -3.68 8.37 -9.17
C ASN A 292 -4.18 9.41 -8.16
N ASN A 293 -5.00 10.39 -8.59
CA ASN A 293 -5.55 11.45 -7.72
C ASN A 293 -7.07 11.41 -7.55
N ASN A 294 -7.72 10.35 -8.02
CA ASN A 294 -9.17 10.27 -8.02
C ASN A 294 -9.67 9.56 -6.76
N ILE A 295 -10.63 10.16 -6.07
CA ILE A 295 -11.28 9.57 -4.87
C ILE A 295 -11.88 8.19 -5.19
N LYS A 296 -12.54 8.04 -6.35
CA LYS A 296 -13.18 6.80 -6.76
C LYS A 296 -12.16 5.67 -6.93
N ASP A 297 -11.04 5.95 -7.61
CA ASP A 297 -10.00 4.95 -7.83
C ASP A 297 -9.34 4.55 -6.50
N PHE A 298 -9.20 5.48 -5.56
CA PHE A 298 -8.73 5.17 -4.21
C PHE A 298 -9.72 4.30 -3.43
N LEU A 299 -11.02 4.55 -3.55
CA LEU A 299 -12.05 3.74 -2.89
C LEU A 299 -12.09 2.32 -3.44
N ASP A 300 -11.91 2.15 -4.75
CA ASP A 300 -11.77 0.85 -5.40
C ASP A 300 -10.50 0.14 -4.90
N TYR A 301 -9.35 0.84 -4.86
CA TYR A 301 -8.09 0.35 -4.30
C TYR A 301 -8.21 -0.05 -2.81
N ALA A 302 -8.89 0.74 -1.99
CA ALA A 302 -9.11 0.42 -0.57
C ALA A 302 -10.00 -0.81 -0.37
N GLY A 303 -10.92 -1.07 -1.31
CA GLY A 303 -11.80 -2.23 -1.32
C GLY A 303 -11.15 -3.50 -1.89
N GLU A 304 -10.02 -3.42 -2.58
CA GLU A 304 -9.36 -4.57 -3.17
C GLU A 304 -8.83 -5.54 -2.11
N PRO A 305 -9.20 -6.82 -2.20
CA PRO A 305 -8.57 -7.85 -1.38
C PRO A 305 -7.15 -8.09 -1.90
N GLY A 306 -6.15 -8.07 -1.05
CA GLY A 306 -4.83 -8.51 -1.48
C GLY A 306 -3.65 -7.64 -1.09
N GLN A 307 -3.87 -6.41 -0.75
CA GLN A 307 -2.83 -5.44 -0.40
C GLN A 307 -2.72 -5.22 1.13
N GLU A 308 -3.00 -6.25 1.92
CA GLU A 308 -3.04 -6.14 3.39
C GLU A 308 -1.74 -5.62 4.00
N SER A 309 -0.58 -5.90 3.39
CA SER A 309 0.70 -5.42 3.91
C SER A 309 0.90 -3.90 3.77
N GLU A 310 0.30 -3.28 2.77
CA GLU A 310 0.39 -1.82 2.56
C GLU A 310 -0.45 -1.06 3.60
N TRP A 311 -1.52 -1.68 4.08
CA TRP A 311 -2.44 -1.12 5.08
C TRP A 311 -2.11 -1.48 6.53
N ASP A 312 -1.09 -2.32 6.76
CA ASP A 312 -0.66 -2.68 8.12
C ASP A 312 0.14 -1.52 8.75
N ILE A 313 -0.16 -1.21 10.01
CA ILE A 313 0.65 -0.30 10.82
C ILE A 313 2.05 -0.88 10.96
N ASP A 314 3.07 -0.09 10.69
CA ASP A 314 4.45 -0.52 10.82
C ASP A 314 4.83 -0.74 12.29
N VAL A 315 5.32 -1.94 12.57
CA VAL A 315 5.80 -2.30 13.90
C VAL A 315 7.29 -1.96 14.00
N PRO A 316 7.71 -1.16 14.98
CA PRO A 316 9.12 -0.80 15.14
C PRO A 316 10.01 -2.04 15.20
N GLU A 317 11.11 -2.04 14.43
CA GLU A 317 12.12 -3.08 14.51
C GLU A 317 12.73 -3.12 15.91
N GLY A 318 12.81 -4.32 16.50
CA GLY A 318 13.40 -4.51 17.83
C GLY A 318 12.43 -4.44 19.00
N LEU A 319 11.13 -4.27 18.76
CA LEU A 319 10.13 -4.36 19.83
C LEU A 319 10.20 -5.73 20.53
N ASN A 320 10.41 -5.73 21.85
CA ASN A 320 10.50 -6.94 22.65
C ASN A 320 9.10 -7.45 23.06
N ALA A 321 8.36 -7.98 22.08
CA ALA A 321 7.02 -8.52 22.24
C ALA A 321 6.81 -9.78 21.43
N VAL A 322 5.98 -10.72 21.92
CA VAL A 322 5.63 -11.96 21.22
C VAL A 322 4.81 -11.61 19.96
N LYS A 323 5.19 -12.16 18.83
CA LYS A 323 4.51 -11.93 17.56
C LYS A 323 3.41 -12.94 17.36
N VAL A 324 2.16 -12.50 17.29
CA VAL A 324 0.99 -13.38 17.07
C VAL A 324 0.42 -13.09 15.69
N MET A 325 0.41 -14.09 14.80
CA MET A 325 -0.01 -13.89 13.40
C MET A 325 -0.59 -15.15 12.77
N THR A 326 -1.25 -14.93 11.63
CA THR A 326 -1.64 -16.08 10.80
C THR A 326 -0.43 -16.62 10.03
N ILE A 327 -0.50 -17.90 9.65
CA ILE A 327 0.54 -18.53 8.80
C ILE A 327 0.74 -17.75 7.49
N HIS A 328 -0.32 -17.17 6.93
CA HIS A 328 -0.23 -16.35 5.72
C HIS A 328 0.67 -15.12 5.91
N LYS A 329 0.50 -14.39 7.01
CA LYS A 329 1.34 -13.22 7.34
C LYS A 329 2.79 -13.62 7.72
N ALA A 330 3.00 -14.85 8.15
CA ALA A 330 4.33 -15.36 8.46
C ALA A 330 5.15 -15.78 7.21
N LYS A 331 4.55 -15.83 6.03
CA LYS A 331 5.26 -16.18 4.79
C LYS A 331 6.42 -15.18 4.54
N GLY A 332 7.60 -15.71 4.21
CA GLY A 332 8.82 -14.92 4.03
C GLY A 332 9.60 -14.65 5.32
N LEU A 333 8.94 -14.61 6.49
CA LEU A 333 9.56 -14.33 7.77
C LEU A 333 10.25 -15.57 8.36
N GLY A 334 11.05 -15.37 9.41
CA GLY A 334 11.68 -16.47 10.16
C GLY A 334 12.04 -16.04 11.58
N PHE A 335 11.69 -16.89 12.57
CA PHE A 335 11.79 -16.57 13.99
C PHE A 335 12.66 -17.60 14.73
N PRO A 336 13.42 -17.18 15.76
CA PRO A 336 14.18 -18.13 16.60
C PRO A 336 13.30 -19.21 17.21
N VAL A 337 12.16 -18.86 17.78
CA VAL A 337 11.21 -19.78 18.42
C VAL A 337 9.84 -19.62 17.76
N VAL A 338 9.24 -20.74 17.31
CA VAL A 338 7.91 -20.75 16.70
C VAL A 338 6.99 -21.71 17.43
N ILE A 339 5.81 -21.24 17.78
CA ILE A 339 4.71 -22.04 18.31
C ILE A 339 3.62 -22.10 17.25
N ASN A 340 3.45 -23.27 16.61
CA ASN A 340 2.36 -23.52 15.67
C ASN A 340 1.14 -24.04 16.47
N LEU A 341 0.08 -23.23 16.55
CA LEU A 341 -1.17 -23.61 17.20
C LEU A 341 -2.17 -24.07 16.15
N LEU A 342 -2.42 -25.37 16.11
CA LEU A 342 -3.23 -26.03 15.11
C LEU A 342 -4.56 -26.52 15.68
N TYR A 343 -5.65 -26.25 14.96
CA TYR A 343 -6.98 -26.78 15.23
C TYR A 343 -7.43 -27.69 14.08
N GLY A 344 -8.40 -28.55 14.36
CA GLY A 344 -8.99 -29.41 13.33
C GLY A 344 -9.62 -28.62 12.19
N GLU A 345 -9.30 -29.00 10.97
CA GLU A 345 -9.84 -28.37 9.77
C GLU A 345 -10.55 -29.41 8.88
N LYS A 346 -11.64 -28.99 8.24
CA LYS A 346 -12.35 -29.80 7.26
C LYS A 346 -11.83 -29.47 5.88
N LEU A 347 -11.10 -30.42 5.26
CA LEU A 347 -10.53 -30.26 3.94
C LEU A 347 -11.53 -30.32 2.78
N ASP A 348 -12.64 -31.04 2.99
CA ASP A 348 -13.60 -31.34 1.93
C ASP A 348 -14.79 -30.35 1.85
N ARG A 349 -14.60 -29.12 2.35
CA ARG A 349 -15.56 -28.05 2.09
C ARG A 349 -15.12 -27.33 0.80
N PRO A 350 -15.82 -27.50 -0.32
CA PRO A 350 -15.53 -26.72 -1.50
C PRO A 350 -15.72 -25.24 -1.19
N ALA A 351 -14.80 -24.42 -1.64
CA ALA A 351 -14.93 -22.98 -1.58
C ALA A 351 -16.24 -22.53 -2.25
N GLY A 352 -16.92 -21.52 -1.69
CA GLY A 352 -18.30 -21.18 -1.96
C GLY A 352 -18.69 -21.08 -3.42
N TYR A 353 -18.02 -20.23 -4.22
CA TYR A 353 -18.32 -20.03 -5.64
C TYR A 353 -17.14 -20.44 -6.51
N ASN A 354 -17.45 -21.05 -7.66
CA ASN A 354 -16.48 -21.52 -8.64
C ASN A 354 -16.73 -20.84 -9.98
N VAL A 355 -15.68 -20.35 -10.62
CA VAL A 355 -15.73 -19.82 -11.97
C VAL A 355 -15.56 -20.99 -12.95
N ILE A 356 -16.58 -21.28 -13.72
CA ILE A 356 -16.56 -22.31 -14.76
C ILE A 356 -16.52 -21.61 -16.11
N ARG A 357 -15.50 -21.91 -16.92
CA ARG A 357 -15.38 -21.42 -18.29
C ARG A 357 -15.92 -22.50 -19.24
N GLU A 358 -17.03 -22.22 -19.87
CA GLU A 358 -17.53 -23.05 -20.98
C GLU A 358 -16.67 -22.85 -22.25
N ARG A 359 -16.68 -23.85 -23.14
CA ARG A 359 -15.90 -23.81 -24.39
C ARG A 359 -16.19 -22.58 -25.27
N ASP A 360 -17.35 -21.92 -25.07
CA ASP A 360 -17.82 -20.76 -25.84
C ASP A 360 -17.52 -19.40 -25.20
N LYS A 361 -16.48 -19.29 -24.34
CA LYS A 361 -15.98 -18.05 -23.76
C LYS A 361 -16.81 -17.40 -22.62
N ASN A 362 -17.98 -17.88 -22.28
CA ASN A 362 -18.75 -17.35 -21.18
C ASN A 362 -18.27 -17.95 -19.84
N ALA A 363 -17.86 -17.08 -18.90
CA ALA A 363 -17.55 -17.49 -17.54
C ALA A 363 -18.82 -17.49 -16.69
N LYS A 364 -19.13 -18.62 -16.06
CA LYS A 364 -20.26 -18.73 -15.11
C LYS A 364 -19.73 -18.87 -13.69
N LEU A 365 -20.29 -18.08 -12.78
CA LEU A 365 -20.01 -18.18 -11.35
C LEU A 365 -21.06 -19.09 -10.71
N LEU A 366 -20.66 -20.30 -10.30
CA LEU A 366 -21.56 -21.29 -9.74
C LEU A 366 -21.14 -21.71 -8.34
N LYS A 367 -22.11 -21.88 -7.44
CA LYS A 367 -21.90 -22.51 -6.14
C LYS A 367 -22.05 -24.02 -6.30
N LEU A 368 -20.92 -24.74 -6.39
CA LEU A 368 -20.93 -26.19 -6.53
C LEU A 368 -21.11 -26.85 -5.15
N THR A 369 -22.14 -27.66 -5.02
CA THR A 369 -22.36 -28.53 -3.87
C THR A 369 -22.33 -29.99 -4.33
N ARG A 370 -22.05 -30.93 -3.40
CA ARG A 370 -22.02 -32.35 -3.71
C ARG A 370 -23.32 -32.83 -4.40
N LYS A 371 -24.48 -32.36 -3.95
CA LYS A 371 -25.78 -32.69 -4.56
C LYS A 371 -25.94 -32.20 -5.99
N ILE A 372 -25.41 -31.02 -6.30
CA ILE A 372 -25.44 -30.45 -7.66
C ILE A 372 -24.57 -31.27 -8.59
N VAL A 373 -23.40 -31.69 -8.13
CA VAL A 373 -22.42 -32.46 -8.90
C VAL A 373 -22.93 -33.90 -9.16
N GLU A 374 -23.56 -34.54 -8.16
CA GLU A 374 -24.17 -35.86 -8.29
C GLU A 374 -25.26 -35.89 -9.39
N ASN A 375 -25.95 -34.76 -9.58
CA ASN A 375 -26.99 -34.62 -10.64
C ASN A 375 -26.46 -34.02 -11.95
N ASN A 376 -25.20 -33.60 -12.01
CA ASN A 376 -24.61 -33.01 -13.22
C ASN A 376 -23.12 -33.39 -13.33
N PRO A 377 -22.82 -34.48 -14.04
CA PRO A 377 -21.45 -34.99 -14.18
C PRO A 377 -20.48 -34.02 -14.85
N ASP A 378 -20.95 -33.10 -15.70
CA ASP A 378 -20.09 -32.13 -16.39
C ASP A 378 -19.46 -31.13 -15.42
N LEU A 379 -20.06 -30.96 -14.23
CA LEU A 379 -19.54 -30.13 -13.17
C LEU A 379 -18.59 -30.87 -12.20
N ALA A 380 -18.52 -32.21 -12.31
CA ALA A 380 -17.70 -33.02 -11.41
C ALA A 380 -16.22 -32.68 -11.51
N LEU A 381 -15.71 -32.53 -12.73
CA LEU A 381 -14.29 -32.17 -12.95
C LEU A 381 -13.92 -30.84 -12.28
N ALA A 382 -14.76 -29.82 -12.45
CA ALA A 382 -14.51 -28.51 -11.82
C ALA A 382 -14.60 -28.57 -10.28
N TYR A 383 -15.51 -29.39 -9.76
CA TYR A 383 -15.64 -29.61 -8.31
C TYR A 383 -14.40 -30.31 -7.74
N ASP A 384 -13.92 -31.36 -8.39
CA ASP A 384 -12.76 -32.13 -7.96
C ASP A 384 -11.47 -31.32 -8.07
N GLU A 385 -11.30 -30.53 -9.13
CA GLU A 385 -10.18 -29.61 -9.27
C GLU A 385 -10.14 -28.58 -8.11
N ASN A 386 -11.28 -28.01 -7.74
CA ASN A 386 -11.35 -27.06 -6.64
C ASN A 386 -11.08 -27.71 -5.29
N LYS A 387 -11.55 -28.94 -5.10
CA LYS A 387 -11.24 -29.74 -3.90
C LYS A 387 -9.74 -29.99 -3.77
N ILE A 388 -9.08 -30.33 -4.87
CA ILE A 388 -7.63 -30.53 -4.91
C ILE A 388 -6.88 -29.22 -4.64
N LYS A 389 -7.30 -28.10 -5.24
CA LYS A 389 -6.72 -26.78 -4.98
C LYS A 389 -6.80 -26.42 -3.50
N GLU A 390 -7.94 -26.64 -2.86
CA GLU A 390 -8.11 -26.35 -1.44
C GLU A 390 -7.19 -27.23 -0.56
N ARG A 391 -7.08 -28.52 -0.88
CA ARG A 391 -6.15 -29.46 -0.23
C ARG A 391 -4.69 -28.98 -0.37
N ILE A 392 -4.28 -28.56 -1.57
CA ILE A 392 -2.95 -28.01 -1.82
C ILE A 392 -2.70 -26.77 -0.95
N ASN A 393 -3.64 -25.83 -0.92
CA ASN A 393 -3.52 -24.62 -0.12
C ASN A 393 -3.33 -24.94 1.37
N ARG A 394 -4.06 -25.92 1.91
CA ARG A 394 -3.95 -26.34 3.31
C ARG A 394 -2.61 -27.00 3.62
N LEU A 395 -2.14 -27.90 2.74
CA LEU A 395 -0.83 -28.55 2.87
C LEU A 395 0.32 -27.54 2.76
N ASN A 396 0.25 -26.65 1.80
CA ASN A 396 1.24 -25.58 1.64
C ASN A 396 1.23 -24.62 2.85
N SER A 397 0.06 -24.36 3.43
CA SER A 397 -0.03 -23.55 4.65
C SER A 397 0.69 -24.21 5.83
N LEU A 398 0.53 -25.54 6.04
CA LEU A 398 1.32 -26.28 7.04
C LEU A 398 2.82 -26.19 6.76
N TYR A 399 3.22 -26.39 5.49
CA TYR A 399 4.62 -26.29 5.10
C TYR A 399 5.20 -24.90 5.42
N VAL A 400 4.47 -23.84 5.10
CA VAL A 400 4.88 -22.48 5.45
C VAL A 400 5.02 -22.34 6.96
N GLY A 401 4.04 -22.76 7.77
CA GLY A 401 4.11 -22.68 9.22
C GLY A 401 5.32 -23.40 9.82
N PHE A 402 5.60 -24.61 9.36
CA PHE A 402 6.70 -25.45 9.87
C PHE A 402 8.08 -25.00 9.38
N THR A 403 8.16 -24.24 8.31
CA THR A 403 9.43 -23.69 7.81
C THR A 403 9.79 -22.30 8.35
N ARG A 404 9.04 -21.76 9.32
CA ARG A 404 9.33 -20.43 9.90
C ARG A 404 10.31 -20.46 11.06
N ALA A 405 10.47 -21.61 11.71
CA ALA A 405 11.34 -21.76 12.88
C ALA A 405 12.83 -21.85 12.49
N LYS A 406 13.67 -21.17 13.27
CA LYS A 406 15.13 -21.23 13.14
C LYS A 406 15.75 -22.20 14.13
N ASN A 407 15.49 -22.03 15.42
CA ASN A 407 16.14 -22.76 16.51
C ASN A 407 15.19 -23.75 17.20
N GLU A 408 13.98 -23.31 17.53
CA GLU A 408 13.01 -24.13 18.25
C GLU A 408 11.63 -24.07 17.60
N MET A 409 10.98 -25.22 17.51
CA MET A 409 9.61 -25.32 17.02
C MET A 409 8.74 -26.15 17.97
N TYR A 410 7.59 -25.61 18.30
CA TYR A 410 6.56 -26.27 19.08
C TYR A 410 5.31 -26.37 18.24
N VAL A 411 4.73 -27.57 18.16
CA VAL A 411 3.44 -27.80 17.51
C VAL A 411 2.42 -28.19 18.59
N ILE A 412 1.43 -27.35 18.78
CA ILE A 412 0.32 -27.61 19.70
C ILE A 412 -0.91 -27.94 18.86
N GLY A 413 -1.32 -29.20 18.88
CA GLY A 413 -2.51 -29.69 18.18
C GLY A 413 -3.70 -29.79 19.12
N VAL A 414 -4.75 -28.99 18.90
CA VAL A 414 -6.01 -29.08 19.69
C VAL A 414 -7.02 -29.87 18.87
N LYS A 415 -7.20 -31.15 19.24
CA LYS A 415 -7.95 -32.15 18.47
C LYS A 415 -9.31 -32.41 19.07
N GLY A 416 -10.38 -32.28 18.28
CA GLY A 416 -11.69 -32.82 18.60
C GLY A 416 -11.84 -34.27 18.14
N ALA A 417 -12.81 -34.99 18.70
CA ALA A 417 -13.01 -36.43 18.48
C ALA A 417 -13.13 -36.86 16.99
N LYS A 418 -13.60 -35.96 16.12
CA LYS A 418 -13.82 -36.24 14.70
C LYS A 418 -12.77 -35.57 13.79
N ASP A 419 -11.82 -34.85 14.36
CA ASP A 419 -10.84 -34.10 13.60
C ASP A 419 -9.71 -35.04 13.12
N LYS A 420 -9.47 -35.04 11.80
CA LYS A 420 -8.38 -35.79 11.19
C LYS A 420 -7.21 -34.86 10.82
N PHE A 421 -7.46 -33.96 9.89
CA PHE A 421 -6.44 -33.03 9.40
C PHE A 421 -6.27 -31.84 10.37
N PRO A 422 -5.04 -31.39 10.69
CA PRO A 422 -3.75 -31.89 10.18
C PRO A 422 -3.11 -32.99 11.06
N PHE A 423 -3.78 -33.50 12.07
CA PHE A 423 -3.22 -34.27 13.16
C PHE A 423 -2.66 -35.63 12.73
N GLU A 424 -3.23 -36.26 11.71
CA GLU A 424 -2.76 -37.55 11.18
C GLU A 424 -1.39 -37.43 10.45
N LEU A 425 -0.98 -36.22 10.08
CA LEU A 425 0.32 -35.94 9.49
C LEU A 425 1.42 -35.67 10.55
N LEU A 426 1.04 -35.50 11.82
CA LEU A 426 1.98 -35.16 12.89
C LEU A 426 2.66 -36.41 13.45
N PRO A 427 4.00 -36.47 13.48
CA PRO A 427 4.76 -37.57 14.08
C PRO A 427 4.86 -37.40 15.62
N VAL A 428 3.73 -37.57 16.32
CA VAL A 428 3.61 -37.28 17.75
C VAL A 428 4.54 -38.16 18.61
N ASP A 429 4.67 -39.46 18.28
CA ASP A 429 5.47 -40.39 19.08
C ASP A 429 6.98 -40.16 18.96
N GLU A 430 7.43 -39.61 17.83
CA GLU A 430 8.82 -39.38 17.52
C GLU A 430 9.36 -38.07 18.11
N PHE A 431 8.46 -37.08 18.31
CA PHE A 431 8.82 -35.74 18.79
C PHE A 431 8.13 -35.37 20.12
N LYS A 432 8.06 -36.34 21.02
CA LYS A 432 7.62 -36.11 22.42
C LYS A 432 8.60 -35.19 23.16
N PRO A 433 8.16 -34.51 24.22
CA PRO A 433 9.04 -33.71 25.06
C PRO A 433 10.25 -34.55 25.50
N SER A 434 11.43 -34.16 25.08
CA SER A 434 12.70 -34.77 25.43
C SER A 434 13.56 -33.79 26.23
N SER A 435 14.80 -34.15 26.55
CA SER A 435 15.72 -33.25 27.24
C SER A 435 15.71 -31.85 26.58
N LYS A 436 15.41 -30.83 27.40
CA LYS A 436 15.28 -29.45 26.95
C LYS A 436 16.59 -28.92 26.39
N PRO A 437 16.53 -28.04 25.38
CA PRO A 437 17.75 -27.40 24.84
C PRO A 437 18.48 -26.65 25.96
N GLY A 438 19.78 -26.71 25.94
CA GLY A 438 20.63 -25.97 26.89
C GLY A 438 20.40 -24.46 26.85
N LEU A 439 21.03 -23.73 27.76
CA LEU A 439 21.00 -22.26 27.77
C LEU A 439 21.46 -21.74 26.41
N VAL A 440 20.65 -20.88 25.81
CA VAL A 440 21.05 -20.13 24.63
C VAL A 440 22.18 -19.20 25.08
N LEU A 441 23.39 -19.41 24.53
CA LEU A 441 24.46 -18.45 24.72
C LEU A 441 23.94 -17.09 24.29
N GLN A 442 23.94 -16.13 25.21
CA GLN A 442 23.58 -14.75 24.87
C GLN A 442 24.48 -14.37 23.69
N LYS A 443 23.87 -14.08 22.56
CA LYS A 443 24.59 -13.36 21.51
C LYS A 443 25.23 -12.17 22.19
N PRO A 444 26.53 -11.87 21.95
CA PRO A 444 27.06 -10.61 22.39
C PRO A 444 26.03 -9.56 21.99
N LYS A 445 25.54 -8.77 22.96
CA LYS A 445 24.65 -7.64 22.67
C LYS A 445 25.23 -7.01 21.43
N LYS A 446 24.50 -7.05 20.30
CA LYS A 446 24.89 -6.22 19.16
C LYS A 446 25.24 -4.90 19.79
N SER A 447 26.52 -4.51 19.68
CA SER A 447 26.98 -3.21 20.15
C SER A 447 25.83 -2.28 19.81
N GLU A 448 25.28 -1.63 20.81
CA GLU A 448 24.14 -0.74 20.66
C GLU A 448 24.25 -0.16 19.27
N SER A 449 23.33 -0.56 18.41
CA SER A 449 23.23 0.10 17.11
C SER A 449 23.38 1.54 17.54
N ARG A 450 24.50 2.19 17.15
CA ARG A 450 24.61 3.62 17.41
C ARG A 450 23.28 4.11 16.93
N PHE A 451 22.37 4.34 17.88
CA PHE A 451 21.29 5.19 17.58
C PHE A 451 22.04 6.34 16.94
N PHE A 452 21.92 6.47 15.62
CA PHE A 452 22.05 7.78 15.09
C PHE A 452 21.03 8.52 15.95
N THR A 453 21.52 9.08 17.06
CA THR A 453 20.88 10.21 17.64
C THR A 453 20.83 11.10 16.41
N TYR A 454 19.69 11.05 15.71
CA TYR A 454 19.28 12.21 14.99
C TYR A 454 19.43 13.26 16.09
N HIS A 455 20.62 13.89 16.14
CA HIS A 455 20.62 15.20 16.68
C HIS A 455 19.46 15.80 15.93
N HIS A 456 18.36 16.02 16.64
CA HIS A 456 17.40 16.95 16.15
C HIS A 456 18.27 18.12 15.71
N ARG A 457 18.71 18.13 14.46
CA ARG A 457 18.91 19.38 13.78
C ARG A 457 17.58 20.00 14.11
N LYS A 458 17.61 20.93 15.08
CA LYS A 458 16.43 21.71 15.43
C LYS A 458 15.76 21.88 14.11
N MET A 459 14.61 21.19 13.92
CA MET A 459 13.86 21.39 12.68
C MET A 459 13.92 22.88 12.51
N PRO A 460 14.48 23.43 11.43
CA PRO A 460 14.49 24.86 11.30
C PRO A 460 13.08 25.18 11.69
N LYS A 461 12.88 25.93 12.77
CA LYS A 461 11.57 26.40 13.14
C LYS A 461 11.15 27.02 11.84
N TYR A 462 10.33 26.30 11.07
CA TYR A 462 9.59 26.94 10.03
C TYR A 462 8.78 27.96 10.82
N HIS A 463 9.34 29.14 10.96
CA HIS A 463 8.53 30.29 11.14
C HIS A 463 7.66 30.22 9.88
N ILE A 464 6.47 29.68 10.02
CA ILE A 464 5.39 30.00 9.13
C ILE A 464 5.29 31.50 9.30
N HIS A 465 6.08 32.22 8.50
CA HIS A 465 5.80 33.61 8.29
C HIS A 465 4.36 33.60 7.80
N THR A 466 3.50 34.32 8.51
CA THR A 466 2.11 34.57 8.12
C THR A 466 2.01 35.25 6.75
N GLY A 467 3.12 35.31 5.97
CA GLY A 467 3.25 35.71 4.58
C GLY A 467 3.33 34.58 3.56
N ASP A 468 3.54 33.33 4.00
CA ASP A 468 3.63 32.15 3.10
C ASP A 468 2.28 31.43 2.96
N ILE A 469 1.17 32.13 3.05
CA ILE A 469 -0.04 31.67 2.41
C ILE A 469 0.24 31.79 0.91
N ILE A 470 0.74 30.72 0.32
CA ILE A 470 0.74 30.54 -1.13
C ILE A 470 -0.74 30.66 -1.51
N HIS A 471 -1.10 31.80 -2.07
CA HIS A 471 -2.44 31.98 -2.61
C HIS A 471 -2.59 30.92 -3.68
N ILE A 472 -3.43 29.91 -3.44
CA ILE A 472 -3.70 28.84 -4.40
C ILE A 472 -4.11 29.46 -5.75
N GLU A 473 -4.79 30.60 -5.71
CA GLU A 473 -5.14 31.38 -6.88
C GLU A 473 -3.91 31.90 -7.66
N GLU A 474 -2.85 32.35 -6.97
CA GLU A 474 -1.62 32.81 -7.65
C GLU A 474 -0.86 31.65 -8.30
N LYS A 475 -0.81 30.48 -7.66
CA LYS A 475 -0.22 29.28 -8.24
C LYS A 475 -0.99 28.81 -9.47
N LYS A 476 -2.31 28.74 -9.39
CA LYS A 476 -3.17 28.36 -10.52
C LYS A 476 -3.07 29.36 -11.67
N ARG A 477 -3.01 30.65 -11.34
CA ARG A 477 -2.78 31.70 -12.33
C ARG A 477 -1.42 31.52 -13.03
N GLY A 478 -0.38 31.16 -12.27
CA GLY A 478 0.94 30.84 -12.81
C GLY A 478 0.91 29.65 -13.76
N GLU A 479 0.32 28.53 -13.34
CA GLU A 479 0.16 27.33 -14.18
C GLU A 479 -0.63 27.63 -15.47
N PHE A 480 -1.66 28.43 -15.39
CA PHE A 480 -2.46 28.86 -16.53
C PHE A 480 -1.61 29.66 -17.53
N ILE A 481 -0.82 30.64 -17.06
CA ILE A 481 0.07 31.47 -17.92
C ILE A 481 1.14 30.59 -18.57
N HIS A 482 1.80 29.67 -17.83
CA HIS A 482 2.75 28.72 -18.40
C HIS A 482 2.10 27.87 -19.48
N ARG A 483 0.86 27.40 -19.26
CA ARG A 483 0.14 26.60 -20.24
C ARG A 483 -0.18 27.38 -21.51
N VAL A 484 -0.60 28.63 -21.39
CA VAL A 484 -0.81 29.52 -22.56
C VAL A 484 0.50 29.72 -23.35
N LEU A 485 1.59 30.04 -22.64
CA LEU A 485 2.90 30.28 -23.28
C LEU A 485 3.46 29.00 -23.93
N SER A 486 3.13 27.82 -23.42
CA SER A 486 3.55 26.54 -24.02
C SER A 486 2.98 26.29 -25.42
N TYR A 487 1.82 26.84 -25.73
CA TYR A 487 1.22 26.76 -27.08
C TYR A 487 1.74 27.77 -28.07
N ILE A 488 2.50 28.78 -27.60
CA ILE A 488 3.03 29.85 -28.46
C ILE A 488 4.44 29.47 -28.88
N GLU A 489 4.62 29.01 -30.12
CA GLU A 489 5.95 28.67 -30.64
C GLU A 489 6.64 29.88 -31.26
N CYS A 490 6.15 30.35 -32.42
CA CYS A 490 6.68 31.48 -33.16
C CYS A 490 5.53 32.29 -33.76
N PRO A 491 4.83 33.10 -32.95
CA PRO A 491 3.75 33.91 -33.46
C PRO A 491 4.29 34.97 -34.47
N PHE A 492 3.76 34.95 -35.67
CA PHE A 492 4.05 35.98 -36.66
C PHE A 492 3.02 37.10 -36.54
N TYR A 493 3.45 38.28 -36.14
CA TYR A 493 2.57 39.44 -36.00
C TYR A 493 3.26 40.71 -36.41
N GLU A 494 2.57 41.51 -37.21
CA GLU A 494 3.04 42.83 -37.62
C GLU A 494 2.65 43.92 -36.65
N ASN A 495 1.51 43.70 -35.94
CA ASN A 495 0.98 44.66 -34.98
C ASN A 495 0.38 43.97 -33.73
N GLU A 496 0.19 44.75 -32.67
CA GLU A 496 -0.29 44.30 -31.37
C GLU A 496 -1.70 43.66 -31.42
N LYS A 497 -2.57 44.15 -32.30
CA LYS A 497 -3.94 43.65 -32.44
C LYS A 497 -4.02 42.22 -33.02
N GLU A 498 -3.09 41.89 -33.91
CA GLU A 498 -3.00 40.56 -34.49
C GLU A 498 -2.51 39.56 -33.44
N LEU A 499 -1.48 39.94 -32.67
CA LEU A 499 -0.99 39.15 -31.54
C LEU A 499 -2.09 38.92 -30.49
N GLU A 500 -2.83 39.98 -30.13
CA GLU A 500 -3.93 39.89 -29.16
C GLU A 500 -5.00 38.86 -29.59
N LYS A 501 -5.36 38.86 -30.88
CA LYS A 501 -6.32 37.93 -31.44
C LYS A 501 -5.84 36.46 -31.35
N GLU A 502 -4.54 36.22 -31.64
CA GLU A 502 -3.95 34.89 -31.55
C GLU A 502 -3.90 34.39 -30.08
N ILE A 503 -3.46 35.28 -29.18
CA ILE A 503 -3.43 34.97 -27.73
C ILE A 503 -4.83 34.70 -27.18
N LYS A 504 -5.81 35.47 -27.59
CA LYS A 504 -7.20 35.26 -27.19
C LYS A 504 -7.70 33.87 -27.57
N GLY A 505 -7.44 33.42 -28.80
CA GLY A 505 -7.78 32.04 -29.21
C GLY A 505 -7.05 30.97 -28.40
N THR A 506 -5.78 31.23 -28.06
CA THR A 506 -5.00 30.30 -27.24
C THR A 506 -5.50 30.25 -25.79
N VAL A 507 -5.84 31.39 -25.21
CA VAL A 507 -6.43 31.51 -23.86
C VAL A 507 -7.78 30.78 -23.79
N GLU A 508 -8.67 30.97 -24.77
CA GLU A 508 -9.96 30.26 -24.86
C GLU A 508 -9.76 28.74 -24.93
N LYS A 509 -8.76 28.26 -25.66
CA LYS A 509 -8.39 26.84 -25.72
C LYS A 509 -7.95 26.31 -24.35
N VAL A 510 -7.08 27.04 -23.66
CA VAL A 510 -6.58 26.63 -22.33
C VAL A 510 -7.68 26.67 -21.27
N ILE A 511 -8.59 27.66 -21.32
CA ILE A 511 -9.78 27.69 -20.47
C ILE A 511 -10.62 26.42 -20.66
N HIS A 512 -10.82 26.01 -21.90
CA HIS A 512 -11.58 24.79 -22.19
C HIS A 512 -10.88 23.52 -21.68
N GLU A 513 -9.54 23.46 -21.73
CA GLU A 513 -8.75 22.33 -21.25
C GLU A 513 -8.69 22.27 -19.72
N MET A 514 -8.50 23.41 -19.05
CA MET A 514 -8.32 23.45 -17.59
C MET A 514 -9.64 23.62 -16.82
N GLY A 515 -10.75 23.95 -17.48
CA GLY A 515 -12.05 24.10 -16.87
C GLY A 515 -12.18 25.30 -15.91
N GLU A 516 -11.24 26.25 -15.94
CA GLU A 516 -11.20 27.39 -15.04
C GLU A 516 -11.43 28.72 -15.80
N SER A 517 -12.30 29.57 -15.28
CA SER A 517 -12.48 30.95 -15.76
C SER A 517 -11.69 31.92 -14.88
N HIS A 518 -10.43 32.16 -15.21
CA HIS A 518 -9.72 33.32 -14.70
C HIS A 518 -10.14 34.59 -15.45
N SER A 519 -9.83 35.77 -14.92
CA SER A 519 -10.04 37.04 -15.63
C SER A 519 -9.24 37.04 -16.93
N SER A 520 -9.83 36.49 -17.98
CA SER A 520 -9.15 36.22 -19.26
C SER A 520 -8.57 37.50 -19.90
N GLU A 521 -9.24 38.63 -19.71
CA GLU A 521 -8.81 39.91 -20.29
C GLU A 521 -7.49 40.41 -19.68
N GLU A 522 -7.30 40.33 -18.37
CA GLU A 522 -6.07 40.74 -17.69
C GLU A 522 -4.89 39.86 -18.10
N ILE A 523 -5.09 38.56 -18.21
CA ILE A 523 -4.04 37.61 -18.61
C ILE A 523 -3.64 37.84 -20.06
N ILE A 524 -4.62 38.08 -20.96
CA ILE A 524 -4.34 38.40 -22.36
C ILE A 524 -3.49 39.67 -22.44
N GLU A 525 -3.84 40.74 -21.72
CA GLU A 525 -3.11 41.99 -21.71
C GLU A 525 -1.66 41.82 -21.23
N ILE A 526 -1.44 41.06 -20.18
CA ILE A 526 -0.11 40.77 -19.63
C ILE A 526 0.74 40.00 -20.64
N ILE A 527 0.20 38.92 -21.22
CA ILE A 527 0.93 38.10 -22.20
C ILE A 527 1.22 38.89 -23.48
N VAL A 528 0.30 39.71 -23.96
CA VAL A 528 0.54 40.60 -25.11
C VAL A 528 1.68 41.55 -24.82
N LYS A 529 1.64 42.28 -23.69
CA LYS A 529 2.72 43.18 -23.27
C LYS A 529 4.07 42.48 -23.15
N PHE A 530 4.06 41.28 -22.55
CA PHE A 530 5.26 40.47 -22.40
C PHE A 530 5.88 40.08 -23.74
N LEU A 531 5.08 39.53 -24.64
CA LEU A 531 5.57 39.09 -25.96
C LEU A 531 5.94 40.25 -26.88
N PHE A 532 5.35 41.44 -26.70
CA PHE A 532 5.65 42.62 -27.50
C PHE A 532 6.90 43.38 -27.02
N ASN A 533 7.38 43.06 -25.78
CA ASN A 533 8.62 43.64 -25.27
C ASN A 533 9.80 43.26 -26.14
N ILE A 534 10.64 44.25 -26.49
CA ILE A 534 11.76 44.12 -27.46
C ILE A 534 12.81 43.08 -27.00
N GLU A 535 13.02 42.94 -25.68
CA GLU A 535 13.96 41.99 -25.12
C GLU A 535 13.44 40.55 -25.13
N VAL A 536 12.11 40.37 -25.06
CA VAL A 536 11.41 39.08 -25.08
C VAL A 536 11.15 38.64 -26.53
N LYS A 537 10.69 39.57 -27.37
CA LYS A 537 10.28 39.35 -28.76
C LYS A 537 11.29 38.55 -29.57
N LYS A 538 12.59 38.81 -29.39
CA LYS A 538 13.68 38.11 -30.10
C LYS A 538 13.69 36.59 -29.90
N TYR A 539 13.13 36.09 -28.78
CA TYR A 539 13.04 34.66 -28.47
C TYR A 539 11.81 33.98 -29.07
N PHE A 540 10.87 34.77 -29.58
CA PHE A 540 9.63 34.30 -30.18
C PHE A 540 9.55 34.54 -31.69
N LEU A 541 10.54 35.23 -32.28
CA LEU A 541 10.57 35.44 -33.72
C LEU A 541 11.08 34.21 -34.48
N PRO A 542 10.49 33.85 -35.61
CA PRO A 542 10.98 32.78 -36.48
C PRO A 542 12.33 33.12 -37.09
N THR A 543 13.25 32.18 -37.14
CA THR A 543 14.51 32.25 -37.89
C THR A 543 14.72 30.96 -38.68
N ILE A 544 15.46 31.04 -39.81
CA ILE A 544 15.57 29.95 -40.80
C ILE A 544 16.10 28.62 -40.19
N SER A 545 16.84 28.67 -39.09
CA SER A 545 17.45 27.49 -38.45
C SER A 545 16.98 27.27 -37.00
N ARG A 546 15.91 27.94 -36.56
CA ARG A 546 15.44 27.88 -35.20
C ARG A 546 14.47 26.71 -35.01
N THR A 547 14.75 25.87 -33.98
CA THR A 547 13.83 24.86 -33.48
C THR A 547 13.43 25.22 -32.05
N ILE A 548 12.15 25.18 -31.76
CA ILE A 548 11.62 25.49 -30.43
C ILE A 548 11.04 24.23 -29.83
N LYS A 549 11.31 24.01 -28.54
CA LYS A 549 10.73 22.95 -27.73
C LYS A 549 10.16 23.56 -26.46
N ASN A 550 8.84 23.53 -26.35
CA ASN A 550 8.12 24.00 -25.16
C ASN A 550 7.78 22.79 -24.26
N GLU A 551 7.86 22.99 -22.93
CA GLU A 551 7.52 21.98 -21.95
C GLU A 551 8.23 20.63 -22.20
N GLN A 552 9.47 20.68 -22.64
CA GLN A 552 10.23 19.50 -23.04
C GLN A 552 10.85 18.83 -21.81
N GLU A 553 10.64 17.55 -21.69
CA GLU A 553 11.28 16.72 -20.68
C GLU A 553 12.70 16.33 -21.12
N PHE A 554 13.63 16.43 -20.18
CA PHE A 554 15.03 16.03 -20.31
C PHE A 554 15.42 15.16 -19.12
N THR A 555 16.34 14.24 -19.33
CA THR A 555 16.86 13.37 -18.28
C THR A 555 18.30 13.73 -17.96
N ASP A 556 18.63 13.92 -16.69
CA ASP A 556 20.03 14.10 -16.27
C ASP A 556 20.80 12.75 -16.27
N ALA A 557 22.11 12.81 -16.09
CA ALA A 557 22.97 11.62 -16.06
C ALA A 557 22.63 10.62 -14.94
N MET A 558 21.83 11.04 -13.93
CA MET A 558 21.36 10.19 -12.84
C MET A 558 19.96 9.61 -13.10
N GLY A 559 19.35 9.91 -14.24
CA GLY A 559 18.00 9.44 -14.60
C GLY A 559 16.86 10.30 -14.04
N ASN A 560 17.13 11.46 -13.43
CA ASN A 560 16.09 12.37 -12.98
C ASN A 560 15.45 13.09 -14.15
N LEU A 561 14.13 13.06 -14.22
CA LEU A 561 13.36 13.79 -15.23
C LEU A 561 13.28 15.27 -14.84
N LEU A 562 13.55 16.15 -15.79
CA LEU A 562 13.50 17.60 -15.64
C LEU A 562 12.71 18.18 -16.80
N ARG A 563 11.81 19.10 -16.52
CA ARG A 563 10.97 19.77 -17.51
C ARG A 563 11.41 21.22 -17.65
N MET A 564 11.65 21.63 -18.88
CA MET A 564 12.09 22.98 -19.22
C MET A 564 10.97 23.69 -19.96
N ASP A 565 10.60 24.89 -19.53
CA ASP A 565 9.45 25.62 -20.07
C ASP A 565 9.63 25.92 -21.58
N ARG A 566 10.80 26.44 -21.98
CA ARG A 566 11.11 26.70 -23.37
C ARG A 566 12.58 26.52 -23.68
N VAL A 567 12.90 25.75 -24.71
CA VAL A 567 14.26 25.56 -25.23
C VAL A 567 14.30 25.99 -26.69
N ILE A 568 15.16 26.93 -26.99
CA ILE A 568 15.33 27.52 -28.31
C ILE A 568 16.68 27.07 -28.87
N ILE A 569 16.66 26.33 -29.95
CA ILE A 569 17.85 25.75 -30.59
C ILE A 569 18.09 26.50 -31.90
N ASP A 570 19.10 27.36 -31.90
CA ASP A 570 19.58 28.06 -33.08
C ASP A 570 20.81 27.33 -33.65
N LYS A 571 21.36 27.82 -34.77
CA LYS A 571 22.51 27.22 -35.45
C LYS A 571 23.71 27.04 -34.52
N ASP A 572 24.11 28.10 -33.81
CA ASP A 572 25.34 28.14 -33.01
C ASP A 572 25.08 28.27 -31.49
N SER A 573 23.83 28.36 -31.07
CA SER A 573 23.46 28.56 -29.67
C SER A 573 22.20 27.80 -29.28
N VAL A 574 22.08 27.48 -27.97
CA VAL A 574 20.85 26.96 -27.34
C VAL A 574 20.51 27.87 -26.17
N THR A 575 19.29 28.37 -26.17
CA THR A 575 18.79 29.21 -25.06
C THR A 575 17.69 28.47 -24.31
N VAL A 576 17.85 28.29 -23.01
CA VAL A 576 16.78 27.82 -22.13
C VAL A 576 16.13 29.00 -21.43
N MET A 577 14.82 29.08 -21.53
CA MET A 577 14.01 30.13 -20.92
C MET A 577 13.04 29.50 -19.90
N ASP A 578 13.01 30.04 -18.71
CA ASP A 578 12.16 29.61 -17.60
C ASP A 578 11.24 30.79 -17.25
N PHE A 579 9.92 30.53 -17.31
CA PHE A 579 8.90 31.56 -17.04
C PHE A 579 8.63 31.65 -15.54
N LYS A 580 8.48 32.86 -15.04
CA LYS A 580 8.11 33.13 -13.66
C LYS A 580 6.97 34.14 -13.59
N THR A 581 6.00 33.88 -12.74
CA THR A 581 4.88 34.76 -12.43
C THR A 581 5.00 35.29 -11.00
N GLY A 582 4.44 36.47 -10.70
CA GLY A 582 4.49 37.09 -9.38
C GLY A 582 5.69 37.99 -9.12
N LYS A 583 5.93 38.35 -7.85
CA LYS A 583 6.94 39.33 -7.44
C LYS A 583 8.35 38.73 -7.35
N ARG A 584 9.37 39.51 -7.73
CA ARG A 584 10.78 39.10 -7.87
C ARG A 584 11.53 38.75 -6.57
N GLU A 585 11.09 39.20 -5.40
CA GLU A 585 11.98 39.45 -4.26
C GLU A 585 12.45 38.27 -3.39
N ALA A 586 11.81 37.09 -3.40
CA ALA A 586 12.14 36.06 -2.40
C ALA A 586 12.97 34.86 -2.91
N GLU A 587 12.98 34.55 -4.22
CA GLU A 587 13.49 33.26 -4.73
C GLU A 587 14.48 33.38 -5.91
N GLU A 588 14.96 34.55 -6.28
CA GLU A 588 15.82 34.76 -7.46
C GLU A 588 17.05 33.85 -7.47
N ASN A 589 17.66 33.59 -6.31
CA ASN A 589 18.81 32.70 -6.20
C ASN A 589 18.45 31.22 -6.47
N ASN A 590 17.24 30.80 -6.14
CA ASN A 590 16.76 29.44 -6.40
C ASN A 590 16.47 29.26 -7.89
N TYR A 591 15.85 30.23 -8.52
CA TYR A 591 15.60 30.23 -9.97
C TYR A 591 16.90 30.21 -10.79
N LYS A 592 17.91 31.00 -10.40
CA LYS A 592 19.24 30.97 -11.01
C LYS A 592 19.90 29.59 -10.92
N ARG A 593 19.83 28.93 -9.75
CA ARG A 593 20.38 27.59 -9.55
C ARG A 593 19.64 26.55 -10.38
N GLN A 594 18.32 26.63 -10.47
CA GLN A 594 17.50 25.75 -11.30
C GLN A 594 17.92 25.89 -12.77
N LEU A 595 18.00 27.12 -13.27
CA LEU A 595 18.34 27.38 -14.64
C LEU A 595 19.79 26.96 -14.99
N GLN A 596 20.74 27.16 -14.06
CA GLN A 596 22.11 26.65 -14.21
C GLN A 596 22.17 25.13 -14.33
N LYS A 597 21.30 24.41 -13.58
CA LYS A 597 21.18 22.95 -13.74
C LYS A 597 20.71 22.58 -15.14
N TYR A 598 19.70 23.27 -15.65
CA TYR A 598 19.20 23.08 -17.02
C TYR A 598 20.28 23.36 -18.08
N MET A 599 21.02 24.46 -17.92
CA MET A 599 22.11 24.81 -18.84
C MET A 599 23.21 23.76 -18.87
N LYS A 600 23.59 23.16 -17.75
CA LYS A 600 24.58 22.07 -17.68
C LYS A 600 24.13 20.86 -18.51
N ILE A 601 22.88 20.45 -18.34
CA ILE A 601 22.31 19.32 -19.11
C ILE A 601 22.29 19.62 -20.59
N LEU A 602 21.87 20.84 -20.97
CA LEU A 602 21.88 21.24 -22.36
C LEU A 602 23.30 21.32 -22.94
N LYS A 603 24.32 21.65 -22.13
CA LYS A 603 25.72 21.64 -22.57
C LYS A 603 26.23 20.23 -22.83
N GLU A 604 25.78 19.24 -22.09
CA GLU A 604 26.08 17.83 -22.37
C GLU A 604 25.41 17.33 -23.65
N ILE A 605 24.17 17.76 -23.90
CA ILE A 605 23.41 17.36 -25.10
C ILE A 605 23.93 18.08 -26.37
N TYR A 606 24.33 19.34 -26.22
CA TYR A 606 24.80 20.19 -27.32
C TYR A 606 26.21 20.76 -27.07
N PRO A 607 27.25 19.91 -27.06
CA PRO A 607 28.60 20.30 -26.66
C PRO A 607 29.22 21.39 -27.55
N ASP A 608 28.83 21.44 -28.82
CA ASP A 608 29.39 22.38 -29.81
C ASP A 608 28.67 23.74 -29.85
N LYS A 609 27.57 23.90 -29.07
CA LYS A 609 26.79 25.14 -29.06
C LYS A 609 27.04 25.96 -27.80
N SER A 610 26.87 27.27 -27.91
CA SER A 610 26.83 28.15 -26.74
C SER A 610 25.50 28.00 -26.01
N ILE A 611 25.54 27.88 -24.68
CA ILE A 611 24.32 27.71 -23.86
C ILE A 611 24.03 29.02 -23.13
N ASN A 612 22.81 29.52 -23.28
CA ASN A 612 22.33 30.76 -22.66
C ASN A 612 21.13 30.43 -21.75
N GLY A 613 21.05 31.07 -20.58
CA GLY A 613 19.93 30.96 -19.66
C GLY A 613 19.18 32.29 -19.54
N VAL A 614 17.86 32.24 -19.57
CA VAL A 614 16.97 33.40 -19.43
C VAL A 614 15.86 33.09 -18.44
N ILE A 615 15.76 33.89 -17.38
CA ILE A 615 14.58 33.92 -16.52
C ILE A 615 13.66 35.01 -17.03
N ALA A 616 12.45 34.67 -17.37
CA ALA A 616 11.46 35.57 -17.94
C ALA A 616 10.32 35.84 -16.96
N TYR A 617 10.28 37.02 -16.37
CA TYR A 617 9.25 37.45 -15.43
C TYR A 617 8.04 38.00 -16.20
N VAL A 618 7.01 37.20 -16.36
CA VAL A 618 5.85 37.51 -17.23
C VAL A 618 5.07 38.72 -16.70
N ASP A 619 4.79 38.77 -15.41
CA ASP A 619 4.03 39.88 -14.81
C ASP A 619 4.80 41.20 -14.77
N LEU A 620 6.13 41.15 -14.73
CA LEU A 620 7.00 42.34 -14.73
C LEU A 620 7.42 42.79 -16.13
N VAL A 621 7.15 41.96 -17.16
CA VAL A 621 7.57 42.21 -18.54
C VAL A 621 9.09 42.38 -18.65
N GLU A 622 9.87 41.61 -17.86
CA GLU A 622 11.33 41.70 -17.77
C GLU A 622 12.02 40.36 -18.02
N VAL A 623 13.27 40.39 -18.43
CA VAL A 623 14.13 39.21 -18.55
C VAL A 623 15.43 39.39 -17.75
N SER A 624 15.92 38.30 -17.14
CA SER A 624 17.20 38.25 -16.45
C SER A 624 18.09 37.17 -17.08
N PHE A 625 19.34 37.51 -17.37
CA PHE A 625 20.29 36.59 -17.99
C PHE A 625 21.06 35.82 -16.90
N VAL A 626 21.25 34.55 -17.14
CA VAL A 626 22.01 33.65 -16.24
C VAL A 626 23.17 33.05 -17.05
N SER A 627 24.38 33.17 -16.52
CA SER A 627 25.58 32.51 -17.05
C SER A 627 25.84 31.20 -16.31
N LEU A 628 26.47 30.24 -17.02
CA LEU A 628 26.90 28.96 -16.42
C LEU A 628 27.91 29.16 -15.28
#